data_644cc0f257fefc190458f5c05c7e9ea1
#
_entry.id   644cc0f257fefc190458f5c05c7e9ea1
#
_cell.length_a   1.000
_cell.length_b   1.000
_cell.length_c   1.000
_cell.angle_alpha   90.00
_cell.angle_beta   90.00
_cell.angle_gamma   90.00
#
_symmetry.space_group_name_H-M   'P 1'
#
loop_
_entity.id
_entity.type
_entity.pdbx_description
1 polymer ?
#
loop_
_entity_poly.entity_id
_entity_poly.type
_entity_poly.pdbx_seq_one_letter_code
_entity_poly.pdbx_strand_id
1 'polypeptide(L)'
;PKESNLLFPKLVKLAPQVMGAIDKLERDHMRSEKAARDLQHFLLSWELLGPGKRAAFEEAINKYIDAYLAHMSLEETAILPEAERCFSAQDWLALDAAFAENADPLTGHYPPVQAFEKLFSMIVTRAPSPIGLG
;
A
#
# COMPACT_ATOMS: atom_id res chain seq x y z
N PRO A 1 10.18 -0.97 0.02
CA PRO A 1 9.42 0.00 -0.79
C PRO A 1 10.26 1.21 -1.17
N LYS A 2 9.96 1.84 -2.29
CA LYS A 2 10.71 3.03 -2.73
C LYS A 2 10.51 4.25 -1.84
N GLU A 3 9.37 4.37 -1.22
CA GLU A 3 9.15 5.38 -0.19
C GLU A 3 10.17 5.25 0.93
N SER A 4 10.35 4.05 1.47
CA SER A 4 11.31 3.77 2.53
C SER A 4 12.76 3.98 2.11
N ASN A 5 13.08 3.69 0.86
CA ASN A 5 14.46 3.72 0.37
C ASN A 5 14.87 5.07 -0.21
N LEU A 6 13.94 5.86 -0.74
CA LEU A 6 14.22 7.10 -1.46
C LEU A 6 13.55 8.33 -0.85
N LEU A 7 12.24 8.27 -0.65
CA LEU A 7 11.46 9.42 -0.16
C LEU A 7 11.76 9.74 1.30
N PHE A 8 11.62 8.75 2.17
CA PHE A 8 11.73 8.96 3.60
C PHE A 8 13.13 9.38 4.07
N PRO A 9 14.23 8.74 3.64
CA PRO A 9 15.57 9.18 4.03
C PRO A 9 15.87 10.61 3.62
N LYS A 10 15.44 11.02 2.43
CA LYS A 10 15.64 12.37 1.94
C LYS A 10 14.80 13.39 2.71
N LEU A 11 13.54 13.04 3.00
CA LEU A 11 12.63 13.91 3.73
C LEU A 11 13.07 14.11 5.18
N VAL A 12 13.54 13.07 5.87
CA VAL A 12 14.10 13.19 7.21
C VAL A 12 15.28 14.14 7.25
N LYS A 13 16.11 14.12 6.23
CA LYS A 13 17.28 14.99 6.11
C LYS A 13 16.89 16.45 5.95
N LEU A 14 15.83 16.73 5.21
CA LEU A 14 15.34 18.08 4.90
C LEU A 14 14.33 18.61 5.93
N ALA A 15 13.55 17.72 6.53
CA ALA A 15 12.49 18.05 7.48
C ALA A 15 12.46 17.02 8.63
N PRO A 16 13.40 17.11 9.60
CA PRO A 16 13.51 16.13 10.68
C PRO A 16 12.25 15.96 11.54
N GLN A 17 11.37 16.96 11.55
CA GLN A 17 10.11 16.92 12.32
C GLN A 17 9.12 15.84 11.84
N VAL A 18 9.30 15.29 10.65
CA VAL A 18 8.43 14.21 10.13
C VAL A 18 8.87 12.82 10.57
N MET A 19 9.96 12.70 11.32
CA MET A 19 10.52 11.40 11.71
C MET A 19 9.50 10.51 12.44
N GLY A 20 8.69 11.08 13.33
CA GLY A 20 7.65 10.31 14.04
C GLY A 20 6.59 9.72 13.11
N ALA A 21 6.15 10.50 12.11
CA ALA A 21 5.21 10.01 11.10
C ALA A 21 5.85 8.95 10.21
N ILE A 22 7.10 9.13 9.81
CA ILE A 22 7.85 8.15 9.01
C ILE A 22 8.04 6.84 9.76
N ASP A 23 8.40 6.89 11.03
CA ASP A 23 8.54 5.68 11.86
C ASP A 23 7.23 4.89 11.93
N LYS A 24 6.10 5.59 12.05
CA LYS A 24 4.79 4.96 12.01
C LYS A 24 4.51 4.32 10.66
N LEU A 25 4.79 5.02 9.56
CA LEU A 25 4.58 4.50 8.21
C LEU A 25 5.45 3.27 7.93
N GLU A 26 6.70 3.26 8.39
CA GLU A 26 7.59 2.10 8.26
C GLU A 26 7.04 0.88 9.02
N ARG A 27 6.52 1.08 10.22
CA ARG A 27 5.85 0.01 10.96
C ARG A 27 4.59 -0.46 10.25
N ASP A 28 3.83 0.45 9.66
CA ASP A 28 2.63 0.13 8.89
C ASP A 28 2.98 -0.69 7.63
N HIS A 29 4.09 -0.38 6.97
CA HIS A 29 4.58 -1.17 5.83
C HIS A 29 4.86 -2.61 6.23
N MET A 30 5.53 -2.84 7.35
CA MET A 30 5.81 -4.19 7.86
C MET A 30 4.53 -4.96 8.21
N ARG A 31 3.58 -4.28 8.86
CA ARG A 31 2.27 -4.87 9.21
C ARG A 31 1.45 -5.17 7.96
N SER A 32 1.50 -4.29 6.96
CA SER A 32 0.79 -4.43 5.71
C SER A 32 1.27 -5.64 4.91
N GLU A 33 2.58 -5.89 4.87
CA GLU A 33 3.14 -7.08 4.23
C GLU A 33 2.64 -8.37 4.89
N LYS A 34 2.62 -8.41 6.21
CA LYS A 34 2.08 -9.53 6.96
C LYS A 34 0.58 -9.69 6.71
N ALA A 35 -0.17 -8.60 6.77
CA ALA A 35 -1.61 -8.61 6.54
C ALA A 35 -1.97 -9.09 5.13
N ALA A 36 -1.19 -8.73 4.12
CA ALA A 36 -1.38 -9.21 2.76
C ALA A 36 -1.19 -10.73 2.66
N ARG A 37 -0.18 -11.27 3.33
CA ARG A 37 0.02 -12.73 3.40
C ARG A 37 -1.13 -13.43 4.13
N ASP A 38 -1.61 -12.85 5.22
CA ASP A 38 -2.75 -13.39 5.96
C ASP A 38 -4.03 -13.39 5.12
N LEU A 39 -4.25 -12.35 4.30
CA LEU A 39 -5.38 -12.30 3.36
C LEU A 39 -5.33 -13.45 2.35
N GLN A 40 -4.16 -13.75 1.80
CA GLN A 40 -3.99 -14.87 0.88
C GLN A 40 -4.34 -16.19 1.56
N HIS A 41 -3.95 -16.35 2.82
CA HIS A 41 -4.29 -17.52 3.63
C HIS A 41 -5.79 -17.67 3.85
N PHE A 42 -6.46 -16.59 4.23
CA PHE A 42 -7.92 -16.60 4.44
C PHE A 42 -8.68 -16.86 3.15
N LEU A 43 -8.23 -16.29 2.04
CA LEU A 43 -8.83 -16.55 0.72
C LEU A 43 -8.70 -18.01 0.32
N LEU A 44 -7.51 -18.59 0.50
CA LEU A 44 -7.26 -20.00 0.20
C LEU A 44 -8.10 -20.90 1.10
N SER A 45 -8.22 -20.58 2.38
CA SER A 45 -9.09 -21.31 3.31
C SER A 45 -10.54 -21.29 2.86
N TRP A 46 -11.04 -20.16 2.41
CA TRP A 46 -12.40 -20.06 1.87
C TRP A 46 -12.57 -20.89 0.60
N GLU A 47 -11.62 -20.85 -0.33
CA GLU A 47 -11.67 -21.64 -1.57
C GLU A 47 -11.67 -23.14 -1.29
N LEU A 48 -10.86 -23.60 -0.35
CA LEU A 48 -10.69 -25.03 -0.06
C LEU A 48 -11.71 -25.58 0.94
N LEU A 49 -12.12 -24.80 1.93
CA LEU A 49 -12.95 -25.26 3.05
C LEU A 49 -14.40 -24.77 2.97
N GLY A 50 -14.71 -23.92 2.00
CA GLY A 50 -16.06 -23.51 1.67
C GLY A 50 -16.59 -22.31 2.44
N PRO A 51 -17.93 -22.05 2.37
CA PRO A 51 -18.55 -20.80 2.82
C PRO A 51 -18.37 -20.48 4.30
N GLY A 52 -18.10 -21.46 5.15
CA GLY A 52 -17.86 -21.22 6.58
C GLY A 52 -16.61 -20.38 6.88
N LYS A 53 -15.70 -20.23 5.91
CA LYS A 53 -14.48 -19.42 6.05
C LYS A 53 -14.59 -18.00 5.46
N ARG A 54 -15.72 -17.67 4.85
CA ARG A 54 -15.95 -16.37 4.24
C ARG A 54 -15.90 -15.21 5.25
N ALA A 55 -16.50 -15.37 6.41
CA ALA A 55 -16.56 -14.31 7.42
C ALA A 55 -15.16 -13.89 7.90
N ALA A 56 -14.25 -14.85 8.10
CA ALA A 56 -12.89 -14.58 8.51
C ALA A 56 -12.14 -13.78 7.43
N PHE A 57 -12.34 -14.12 6.17
CA PHE A 57 -11.75 -13.36 5.05
C PHE A 57 -12.31 -11.94 4.98
N GLU A 58 -13.62 -11.77 5.08
CA GLU A 58 -14.26 -10.45 5.05
C GLU A 58 -13.78 -9.55 6.19
N GLU A 59 -13.65 -10.09 7.39
CA GLU A 59 -13.11 -9.34 8.53
C GLU A 59 -11.67 -8.91 8.28
N ALA A 60 -10.82 -9.82 7.79
CA ALA A 60 -9.42 -9.54 7.51
C ALA A 60 -9.26 -8.48 6.41
N ILE A 61 -10.06 -8.53 5.34
CA ILE A 61 -9.98 -7.55 4.27
C ILE A 61 -10.48 -6.17 4.70
N ASN A 62 -11.52 -6.10 5.53
CA ASN A 62 -12.00 -4.83 6.07
C ASN A 62 -10.93 -4.16 6.94
N LYS A 63 -10.26 -4.90 7.79
CA LYS A 63 -9.14 -4.39 8.59
C LYS A 63 -7.99 -3.91 7.73
N TYR A 64 -7.68 -4.65 6.66
CA TYR A 64 -6.63 -4.27 5.72
C TYR A 64 -6.95 -2.96 5.01
N ILE A 65 -8.17 -2.80 4.54
CA ILE A 65 -8.63 -1.58 3.86
C ILE A 65 -8.59 -0.38 4.82
N ASP A 66 -9.09 -0.53 6.04
CA ASP A 66 -9.07 0.55 7.04
C ASP A 66 -7.64 0.99 7.36
N ALA A 67 -6.74 0.03 7.55
CA ALA A 67 -5.32 0.32 7.79
C ALA A 67 -4.67 1.01 6.58
N TYR A 68 -4.99 0.57 5.37
CA TYR A 68 -4.50 1.17 4.13
C TYR A 68 -4.95 2.61 3.97
N LEU A 69 -6.23 2.90 4.21
CA LEU A 69 -6.77 4.25 4.13
C LEU A 69 -6.16 5.18 5.19
N ALA A 70 -5.95 4.68 6.41
CA ALA A 70 -5.28 5.44 7.46
C ALA A 70 -3.82 5.75 7.09
N HIS A 71 -3.12 4.79 6.50
CA HIS A 71 -1.76 4.97 6.00
C HIS A 71 -1.69 6.04 4.90
N MET A 72 -2.57 5.97 3.91
CA MET A 72 -2.66 6.96 2.84
C MET A 72 -2.98 8.35 3.39
N SER A 73 -3.90 8.44 4.34
CA SER A 73 -4.24 9.71 4.98
C SER A 73 -3.04 10.33 5.71
N LEU A 74 -2.25 9.52 6.40
CA LEU A 74 -1.05 9.99 7.09
C LEU A 74 0.00 10.52 6.09
N GLU A 75 0.20 9.83 4.99
CA GLU A 75 1.09 10.28 3.92
C GLU A 75 0.62 11.62 3.32
N GLU A 76 -0.67 11.74 3.03
CA GLU A 76 -1.24 12.94 2.42
C GLU A 76 -1.25 14.15 3.37
N THR A 77 -1.36 13.93 4.67
CA THR A 77 -1.47 15.03 5.65
C THR A 77 -0.16 15.40 6.31
N ALA A 78 0.76 14.46 6.49
CA ALA A 78 2.00 14.69 7.24
C ALA A 78 3.26 14.62 6.36
N ILE A 79 3.28 13.80 5.33
CA ILE A 79 4.49 13.53 4.54
C ILE A 79 4.53 14.35 3.25
N LEU A 80 3.52 14.24 2.41
CA LEU A 80 3.51 14.91 1.10
C LEU A 80 3.56 16.45 1.21
N PRO A 81 2.85 17.12 2.13
CA PRO A 81 2.97 18.56 2.29
C PRO A 81 4.38 19.01 2.65
N GLU A 82 5.09 18.25 3.50
CA GLU A 82 6.47 18.56 3.84
C GLU A 82 7.42 18.30 2.67
N ALA A 83 7.18 17.25 1.88
CA ALA A 83 7.92 16.99 0.66
C ALA A 83 7.71 18.11 -0.37
N GLU A 84 6.48 18.57 -0.57
CA GLU A 84 6.18 19.71 -1.44
C GLU A 84 6.93 20.98 -1.03
N ARG A 85 7.02 21.21 0.29
CA ARG A 85 7.71 22.38 0.85
C ARG A 85 9.23 22.28 0.70
N CYS A 86 9.82 21.08 0.85
CA CYS A 86 11.26 20.88 0.99
C CYS A 86 11.95 20.40 -0.27
N PHE A 87 11.25 19.69 -1.15
CA PHE A 87 11.86 19.08 -2.34
C PHE A 87 12.01 20.08 -3.48
N SER A 88 13.17 20.05 -4.14
CA SER A 88 13.41 20.77 -5.39
C SER A 88 12.79 20.06 -6.59
N ALA A 89 12.72 20.75 -7.73
CA ALA A 89 12.26 20.13 -8.99
C ALA A 89 13.13 18.92 -9.38
N GLN A 90 14.43 18.96 -9.12
CA GLN A 90 15.35 17.84 -9.37
C GLN A 90 15.04 16.66 -8.45
N ASP A 91 14.70 16.90 -7.19
CA ASP A 91 14.31 15.86 -6.24
C ASP A 91 13.07 15.12 -6.72
N TRP A 92 12.06 15.85 -7.20
CA TRP A 92 10.84 15.28 -7.76
C TRP A 92 11.11 14.48 -9.03
N LEU A 93 11.97 14.98 -9.93
CA LEU A 93 12.33 14.26 -11.15
C LEU A 93 13.04 12.94 -10.86
N ALA A 94 13.95 12.93 -9.90
CA ALA A 94 14.65 11.72 -9.49
C ALA A 94 13.69 10.69 -8.88
N LEU A 95 12.73 11.15 -8.09
CA LEU A 95 11.71 10.31 -7.47
C LEU A 95 10.77 9.73 -8.52
N ASP A 96 10.28 10.56 -9.43
CA ASP A 96 9.39 10.14 -10.52
C ASP A 96 10.06 9.09 -11.42
N ALA A 97 11.32 9.29 -11.78
CA ALA A 97 12.09 8.32 -12.55
C ALA A 97 12.21 6.97 -11.83
N ALA A 98 12.48 7.00 -10.54
CA ALA A 98 12.59 5.80 -9.73
C ALA A 98 11.25 5.05 -9.58
N PHE A 99 10.14 5.77 -9.44
CA PHE A 99 8.81 5.16 -9.40
C PHE A 99 8.36 4.64 -10.76
N ALA A 100 8.71 5.33 -11.85
CA ALA A 100 8.40 4.88 -13.21
C ALA A 100 9.03 3.53 -13.55
N GLU A 101 10.26 3.27 -13.09
CA GLU A 101 10.91 1.96 -13.25
C GLU A 101 10.13 0.83 -12.58
N ASN A 102 9.40 1.12 -11.51
CA ASN A 102 8.62 0.12 -10.77
C ASN A 102 7.18 0.02 -11.28
N ALA A 103 6.67 1.04 -11.93
CA ALA A 103 5.27 1.14 -12.28
C ALA A 103 4.95 0.53 -13.64
N ASP A 104 5.93 -0.03 -14.35
CA ASP A 104 5.66 -0.64 -15.65
C ASP A 104 5.29 -2.12 -15.51
N PRO A 105 3.99 -2.45 -15.50
CA PRO A 105 3.53 -3.82 -15.43
C PRO A 105 3.85 -4.62 -16.70
N LEU A 106 4.25 -3.94 -17.78
CA LEU A 106 4.53 -4.56 -19.07
C LEU A 106 5.95 -5.12 -19.18
N THR A 107 6.87 -4.67 -18.33
CA THR A 107 8.26 -5.15 -18.35
C THR A 107 8.46 -6.49 -17.65
N GLY A 108 7.42 -7.04 -17.03
CA GLY A 108 7.49 -8.34 -16.37
C GLY A 108 8.36 -8.40 -15.11
N HIS A 109 8.81 -7.25 -14.61
CA HIS A 109 9.63 -7.18 -13.40
C HIS A 109 8.87 -7.53 -12.11
N TYR A 110 7.54 -7.64 -12.19
CA TYR A 110 6.69 -7.96 -11.03
C TYR A 110 5.60 -8.99 -11.37
N PRO A 111 5.94 -10.28 -11.50
CA PRO A 111 4.92 -11.32 -11.60
C PRO A 111 3.87 -11.26 -10.48
N PRO A 112 4.22 -10.87 -9.22
CA PRO A 112 3.22 -10.73 -8.17
C PRO A 112 2.20 -9.62 -8.39
N VAL A 113 2.50 -8.59 -9.19
CA VAL A 113 1.60 -7.46 -9.45
C VAL A 113 0.37 -7.91 -10.24
N GLN A 114 0.53 -8.78 -11.24
CA GLN A 114 -0.60 -9.30 -12.01
C GLN A 114 -1.58 -10.08 -11.14
N ALA A 115 -1.06 -10.93 -10.24
CA ALA A 115 -1.90 -11.66 -9.31
C ALA A 115 -2.63 -10.71 -8.35
N PHE A 116 -1.95 -9.66 -7.89
CA PHE A 116 -2.51 -8.65 -7.01
C PHE A 116 -3.57 -7.80 -7.72
N GLU A 117 -3.33 -7.36 -8.95
CA GLU A 117 -4.30 -6.62 -9.76
C GLU A 117 -5.56 -7.46 -10.04
N LYS A 118 -5.38 -8.74 -10.33
CA LYS A 118 -6.50 -9.65 -10.53
C LYS A 118 -7.34 -9.79 -9.27
N LEU A 119 -6.70 -9.96 -8.12
CA LEU A 119 -7.37 -9.99 -6.81
C LEU A 119 -8.06 -8.66 -6.52
N PHE A 120 -7.39 -7.56 -6.74
CA PHE A 120 -7.94 -6.21 -6.55
C PHE A 120 -9.18 -5.98 -7.44
N SER A 121 -9.10 -6.32 -8.72
CA SER A 121 -10.25 -6.23 -9.63
C SER A 121 -11.42 -7.08 -9.18
N MET A 122 -11.16 -8.29 -8.70
CA MET A 122 -12.22 -9.16 -8.16
C MET A 122 -12.88 -8.54 -6.93
N ILE A 123 -12.11 -7.95 -6.05
CA ILE A 123 -12.63 -7.28 -4.84
C ILE A 123 -13.48 -6.07 -5.22
N VAL A 124 -12.97 -5.20 -6.10
CA VAL A 124 -13.68 -3.99 -6.53
C VAL A 124 -14.99 -4.32 -7.23
N THR A 125 -15.01 -5.37 -8.05
CA THR A 125 -16.23 -5.76 -8.78
C THR A 125 -17.25 -6.51 -7.96
N ARG A 126 -16.84 -7.26 -6.95
CA ARG A 126 -17.71 -8.17 -6.19
C ARG A 126 -18.05 -7.69 -4.79
N ALA A 127 -17.22 -6.87 -4.19
CA ALA A 127 -17.50 -6.35 -2.86
C ALA A 127 -18.62 -5.30 -2.91
N PRO A 128 -19.54 -5.31 -1.92
CA PRO A 128 -20.58 -4.28 -1.85
C PRO A 128 -20.00 -2.90 -1.54
N SER A 129 -20.72 -1.86 -1.96
CA SER A 129 -20.39 -0.49 -1.60
C SER A 129 -20.37 -0.33 -0.05
N PRO A 130 -19.44 0.43 0.54
CA PRO A 130 -18.47 1.33 -0.10
C PRO A 130 -17.13 0.68 -0.49
N ILE A 131 -16.95 -0.62 -0.25
CA ILE A 131 -15.67 -1.32 -0.51
C ILE A 131 -15.44 -1.50 -2.00
N GLY A 132 -16.49 -1.80 -2.77
CA GLY A 132 -16.42 -2.02 -4.20
C GLY A 132 -17.58 -1.42 -4.96
N LEU A 133 -17.65 -1.72 -6.25
CA LEU A 133 -18.67 -1.21 -7.17
C LEU A 133 -19.94 -2.09 -7.22
N GLY A 134 -19.83 -3.27 -6.69
CA GLY A 134 -20.94 -4.21 -6.63
C GLY A 134 -21.80 -4.01 -5.41
#